data_7afd4d14a4bf831e67c65dcb2828cd62
#
_entry.id   7afd4d14a4bf831e67c65dcb2828cd62
#
_cell.length_a   1.000
_cell.length_b   1.000
_cell.length_c   1.000
_cell.angle_alpha   90.00
_cell.angle_beta   90.00
_cell.angle_gamma   90.00
#
_symmetry.space_group_name_H-M   'P 1'
#
loop_
_entity.id
_entity.type
_entity.pdbx_description
1 polymer ?
#
loop_
_entity_poly.entity_id
_entity_poly.type
_entity_poly.pdbx_seq_one_letter_code
_entity_poly.pdbx_strand_id
1 'polypeptide(L)'
;MKIVVIDTGIKQSFAQYVDEFYYIEGQEVYKGNKDTENDHGGICAAIIKKYFTESEIVSMQILDENGKTDIDRLLLALEWCLKQEINIISLSLGSVFSEDKQKMENVIHKLLKKDIVLVAAANNTNTVTYPASMEGVIGVKCDLSDTLVAQQIFVDTEDIRNIEVTVGSLKDCDGLKQYNLGYHNS
;
A
#
# COMPACT_ATOMS: atom_id res chain seq x y z
N MET A 1 -3.56 -13.35 -10.73
CA MET A 1 -4.11 -12.08 -10.21
C MET A 1 -3.00 -11.07 -10.12
N LYS A 2 -3.19 -9.89 -10.72
CA LYS A 2 -2.16 -8.83 -10.78
C LYS A 2 -2.38 -7.79 -9.69
N ILE A 3 -1.35 -7.55 -8.88
CA ILE A 3 -1.37 -6.66 -7.71
C ILE A 3 -0.32 -5.58 -7.90
N VAL A 4 -0.71 -4.31 -7.79
CA VAL A 4 0.22 -3.18 -7.80
C VAL A 4 0.49 -2.76 -6.35
N VAL A 5 1.77 -2.78 -5.96
CA VAL A 5 2.25 -2.26 -4.67
C VAL A 5 2.80 -0.86 -4.91
N ILE A 6 2.11 0.15 -4.41
CA ILE A 6 2.52 1.56 -4.49
C ILE A 6 3.24 1.92 -3.19
N ASP A 7 4.58 2.08 -3.26
CA ASP A 7 5.43 2.15 -2.07
C ASP A 7 6.80 2.82 -2.35
N THR A 8 7.81 2.53 -1.52
CA THR A 8 9.22 3.01 -1.60
C THR A 8 10.03 2.39 -2.73
N GLY A 9 9.46 1.51 -3.53
CA GLY A 9 10.19 0.70 -4.49
C GLY A 9 10.74 -0.60 -3.87
N ILE A 10 11.61 -1.27 -4.59
CA ILE A 10 12.07 -2.62 -4.24
C ILE A 10 13.60 -2.65 -4.18
N LYS A 11 14.13 -2.90 -3.00
CA LYS A 11 15.55 -3.17 -2.82
C LYS A 11 15.94 -4.49 -3.51
N GLN A 12 17.14 -4.56 -4.04
CA GLN A 12 17.63 -5.71 -4.83
C GLN A 12 17.41 -7.06 -4.12
N SER A 13 17.53 -7.10 -2.78
CA SER A 13 17.31 -8.32 -1.97
C SER A 13 15.89 -8.88 -2.05
N PHE A 14 14.90 -8.06 -2.43
CA PHE A 14 13.49 -8.43 -2.57
C PHE A 14 13.03 -8.56 -4.02
N ALA A 15 13.90 -8.32 -5.01
CA ALA A 15 13.52 -8.31 -6.43
C ALA A 15 12.88 -9.62 -6.90
N GLN A 16 13.22 -10.74 -6.27
CA GLN A 16 12.64 -12.07 -6.55
C GLN A 16 11.14 -12.18 -6.27
N TYR A 17 10.55 -11.27 -5.51
CA TYR A 17 9.12 -11.27 -5.18
C TYR A 17 8.28 -10.41 -6.13
N VAL A 18 8.90 -9.73 -7.10
CA VAL A 18 8.25 -8.76 -7.98
C VAL A 18 8.47 -9.12 -9.44
N ASP A 19 7.41 -9.05 -10.23
CA ASP A 19 7.42 -9.44 -11.64
C ASP A 19 7.69 -8.24 -12.57
N GLU A 20 7.20 -7.05 -12.20
CA GLU A 20 7.41 -5.82 -12.96
C GLU A 20 7.71 -4.63 -12.04
N PHE A 21 8.54 -3.72 -12.53
CA PHE A 21 8.97 -2.55 -11.78
C PHE A 21 8.66 -1.27 -12.54
N TYR A 22 8.15 -0.28 -11.83
CA TYR A 22 7.89 1.07 -12.34
C TYR A 22 8.24 2.10 -11.26
N TYR A 23 8.63 3.30 -11.72
CA TYR A 23 8.86 4.45 -10.86
C TYR A 23 8.36 5.72 -11.52
N ILE A 24 8.15 6.76 -10.72
CA ILE A 24 7.74 8.08 -11.19
C ILE A 24 8.91 9.04 -11.05
N GLU A 25 9.20 9.74 -12.14
CA GLU A 25 10.15 10.84 -12.19
C GLU A 25 9.54 12.03 -12.93
N GLY A 26 9.52 13.19 -12.28
CA GLY A 26 8.74 14.32 -12.78
C GLY A 26 7.24 13.98 -12.87
N GLN A 27 6.69 14.09 -14.06
CA GLN A 27 5.28 13.78 -14.36
C GLN A 27 5.13 12.54 -15.27
N GLU A 28 6.11 11.67 -15.30
CA GLU A 28 6.11 10.49 -16.16
C GLU A 28 6.37 9.21 -15.36
N VAL A 29 5.79 8.11 -15.86
CA VAL A 29 5.98 6.76 -15.32
C VAL A 29 6.98 6.02 -16.21
N TYR A 30 8.03 5.52 -15.61
CA TYR A 30 9.08 4.76 -16.29
C TYR A 30 9.05 3.30 -15.87
N LYS A 31 9.31 2.40 -16.82
CA LYS A 31 9.51 0.98 -16.53
C LYS A 31 10.94 0.74 -16.08
N GLY A 32 11.13 0.11 -14.95
CA GLY A 32 12.43 -0.22 -14.36
C GLY A 32 12.38 -0.12 -12.84
N ASN A 33 13.43 -0.61 -12.19
CA ASN A 33 13.64 -0.46 -10.75
C ASN A 33 14.61 0.69 -10.50
N LYS A 34 14.23 1.63 -9.64
CA LYS A 34 15.12 2.68 -9.16
C LYS A 34 15.68 2.22 -7.81
N ASP A 35 16.98 2.30 -7.64
CA ASP A 35 17.63 1.87 -6.41
C ASP A 35 17.02 2.54 -5.18
N THR A 36 16.80 1.74 -4.15
CA THR A 36 16.32 2.17 -2.84
C THR A 36 17.02 1.37 -1.74
N GLU A 37 17.32 2.02 -0.64
CA GLU A 37 17.80 1.36 0.58
C GLU A 37 16.65 1.05 1.55
N ASN A 38 15.43 1.51 1.24
CA ASN A 38 14.26 1.27 2.06
C ASN A 38 13.67 -0.13 1.77
N ASP A 39 13.51 -0.93 2.81
CA ASP A 39 13.03 -2.32 2.69
C ASP A 39 11.49 -2.44 2.62
N HIS A 40 10.74 -1.35 2.89
CA HIS A 40 9.30 -1.42 3.15
C HIS A 40 8.50 -2.01 1.98
N GLY A 41 8.65 -1.47 0.76
CA GLY A 41 7.95 -2.00 -0.42
C GLY A 41 8.31 -3.44 -0.73
N GLY A 42 9.58 -3.82 -0.51
CA GLY A 42 10.06 -5.21 -0.66
C GLY A 42 9.41 -6.16 0.35
N ILE A 43 9.28 -5.73 1.60
CA ILE A 43 8.59 -6.49 2.66
C ILE A 43 7.11 -6.68 2.31
N CYS A 44 6.43 -5.64 1.85
CA CYS A 44 5.04 -5.73 1.39
C CYS A 44 4.88 -6.77 0.28
N ALA A 45 5.75 -6.75 -0.74
CA ALA A 45 5.74 -7.72 -1.82
C ALA A 45 5.99 -9.16 -1.34
N ALA A 46 6.96 -9.35 -0.44
CA ALA A 46 7.28 -10.64 0.14
C ALA A 46 6.12 -11.22 0.96
N ILE A 47 5.42 -10.37 1.73
CA ILE A 47 4.21 -10.77 2.49
C ILE A 47 3.12 -11.21 1.53
N ILE A 48 2.84 -10.45 0.48
CA ILE A 48 1.82 -10.82 -0.51
C ILE A 48 2.17 -12.17 -1.15
N LYS A 49 3.40 -12.36 -1.62
CA LYS A 49 3.86 -13.64 -2.20
C LYS A 49 3.78 -14.81 -1.22
N LYS A 50 4.03 -14.59 0.07
CA LYS A 50 3.90 -15.64 1.10
C LYS A 50 2.49 -16.18 1.20
N TYR A 51 1.49 -15.31 1.16
CA TYR A 51 0.07 -15.71 1.31
C TYR A 51 -0.63 -15.97 -0.01
N PHE A 52 -0.12 -15.43 -1.10
CA PHE A 52 -0.67 -15.61 -2.43
C PHE A 52 0.44 -15.76 -3.47
N THR A 53 1.02 -16.96 -3.51
CA THR A 53 2.19 -17.32 -4.34
C THR A 53 1.96 -17.08 -5.83
N GLU A 54 0.74 -17.33 -6.33
CA GLU A 54 0.36 -17.19 -7.75
C GLU A 54 0.05 -15.74 -8.16
N SER A 55 0.22 -14.75 -7.27
CA SER A 55 0.05 -13.36 -7.64
C SER A 55 1.16 -12.87 -8.56
N GLU A 56 0.82 -12.05 -9.53
CA GLU A 56 1.76 -11.22 -10.28
C GLU A 56 1.87 -9.87 -9.57
N ILE A 57 3.08 -9.52 -9.12
CA ILE A 57 3.32 -8.29 -8.36
C ILE A 57 4.01 -7.26 -9.23
N VAL A 58 3.43 -6.08 -9.28
CA VAL A 58 4.00 -4.89 -9.91
C VAL A 58 4.38 -3.90 -8.82
N SER A 59 5.63 -3.48 -8.77
CA SER A 59 6.08 -2.40 -7.92
C SER A 59 5.92 -1.05 -8.62
N MET A 60 5.30 -0.10 -7.94
CA MET A 60 5.23 1.30 -8.36
C MET A 60 5.88 2.17 -7.29
N GLN A 61 7.10 2.61 -7.54
CA GLN A 61 7.84 3.45 -6.60
C GLN A 61 7.43 4.91 -6.74
N ILE A 62 6.84 5.44 -5.68
CA ILE A 62 6.49 6.87 -5.57
C ILE A 62 7.02 7.51 -4.28
N LEU A 63 7.31 6.72 -3.26
CA LEU A 63 7.88 7.20 -2.01
C LEU A 63 9.40 7.33 -2.12
N ASP A 64 9.96 8.33 -1.47
CA ASP A 64 11.39 8.49 -1.29
C ASP A 64 11.94 7.57 -0.19
N GLU A 65 13.25 7.66 0.09
CA GLU A 65 13.94 6.87 1.13
C GLU A 65 13.38 7.11 2.55
N ASN A 66 12.71 8.24 2.77
CA ASN A 66 12.08 8.60 4.04
C ASN A 66 10.60 8.22 4.09
N GLY A 67 10.09 7.52 3.09
CA GLY A 67 8.67 7.15 2.98
C GLY A 67 7.76 8.34 2.66
N LYS A 68 8.26 9.37 1.97
CA LYS A 68 7.50 10.58 1.65
C LYS A 68 7.23 10.69 0.16
N THR A 69 6.08 11.26 -0.16
CA THR A 69 5.68 11.61 -1.52
C THR A 69 4.77 12.84 -1.51
N ASP A 70 4.43 13.35 -2.68
CA ASP A 70 3.39 14.36 -2.87
C ASP A 70 2.13 13.74 -3.49
N ILE A 71 1.03 14.46 -3.39
CA ILE A 71 -0.27 14.02 -3.90
C ILE A 71 -0.26 13.86 -5.42
N ASP A 72 0.49 14.66 -6.16
CA ASP A 72 0.51 14.63 -7.63
C ASP A 72 1.15 13.33 -8.13
N ARG A 73 2.20 12.84 -7.46
CA ARG A 73 2.79 11.54 -7.75
C ARG A 73 1.84 10.39 -7.45
N LEU A 74 1.10 10.46 -6.33
CA LEU A 74 0.09 9.45 -6.02
C LEU A 74 -1.02 9.43 -7.07
N LEU A 75 -1.53 10.59 -7.49
CA LEU A 75 -2.53 10.68 -8.54
C LEU A 75 -2.03 10.10 -9.86
N LEU A 76 -0.79 10.41 -10.25
CA LEU A 76 -0.19 9.88 -11.46
C LEU A 76 -0.07 8.35 -11.42
N ALA A 77 0.32 7.77 -10.28
CA ALA A 77 0.37 6.31 -10.08
C ALA A 77 -1.03 5.68 -10.23
N LEU A 78 -2.04 6.26 -9.60
CA LEU A 78 -3.42 5.77 -9.67
C LEU A 78 -4.00 5.90 -11.09
N GLU A 79 -3.70 7.00 -11.79
CA GLU A 79 -4.10 7.19 -13.19
C GLU A 79 -3.38 6.22 -14.14
N TRP A 80 -2.12 5.87 -13.85
CA TRP A 80 -1.42 4.82 -14.57
C TRP A 80 -2.12 3.47 -14.36
N CYS A 81 -2.48 3.15 -13.12
CA CYS A 81 -3.22 1.93 -12.78
C CYS A 81 -4.54 1.79 -13.56
N LEU A 82 -5.26 2.90 -13.80
CA LEU A 82 -6.48 2.90 -14.62
C LEU A 82 -6.29 2.38 -16.06
N LYS A 83 -5.08 2.45 -16.57
CA LYS A 83 -4.73 2.07 -17.96
C LYS A 83 -4.18 0.64 -18.06
N GLN A 84 -4.04 -0.03 -16.91
CA GLN A 84 -3.50 -1.39 -16.84
C GLN A 84 -4.60 -2.40 -16.55
N GLU A 85 -4.30 -3.67 -16.84
CA GLU A 85 -5.14 -4.81 -16.43
C GLU A 85 -4.67 -5.31 -15.07
N ILE A 86 -5.23 -4.75 -14.01
CA ILE A 86 -4.89 -5.06 -12.61
C ILE A 86 -6.14 -5.40 -11.81
N ASN A 87 -5.95 -6.13 -10.71
CA ASN A 87 -7.04 -6.56 -9.84
C ASN A 87 -7.03 -5.84 -8.50
N ILE A 88 -5.83 -5.61 -7.94
CA ILE A 88 -5.67 -5.01 -6.61
C ILE A 88 -4.61 -3.93 -6.65
N ILE A 89 -4.85 -2.84 -5.92
CA ILE A 89 -3.86 -1.83 -5.58
C ILE A 89 -3.64 -1.87 -4.08
N SER A 90 -2.40 -2.07 -3.65
CA SER A 90 -1.96 -1.98 -2.25
C SER A 90 -1.22 -0.66 -2.04
N LEU A 91 -1.72 0.14 -1.10
CA LEU A 91 -1.25 1.49 -0.78
C LEU A 91 -0.76 1.51 0.67
N SER A 92 0.54 1.49 0.89
CA SER A 92 1.12 1.63 2.24
C SER A 92 1.41 3.09 2.58
N LEU A 93 0.54 3.98 2.14
CA LEU A 93 0.68 5.43 2.32
C LEU A 93 -0.68 6.09 2.41
N GLY A 94 -0.70 7.32 2.93
CA GLY A 94 -1.92 8.12 2.98
C GLY A 94 -1.67 9.56 3.37
N SER A 95 -2.67 10.40 3.11
CA SER A 95 -2.70 11.81 3.49
C SER A 95 -3.75 12.06 4.57
N VAL A 96 -3.48 13.00 5.45
CA VAL A 96 -4.45 13.48 6.46
C VAL A 96 -5.16 14.77 6.02
N PHE A 97 -4.85 15.29 4.84
CA PHE A 97 -5.40 16.54 4.34
C PHE A 97 -6.67 16.31 3.53
N SER A 98 -7.73 17.01 3.89
CA SER A 98 -9.04 16.92 3.19
C SER A 98 -8.99 17.37 1.72
N GLU A 99 -8.05 18.27 1.40
CA GLU A 99 -7.80 18.74 0.03
C GLU A 99 -7.28 17.60 -0.87
N ASP A 100 -6.44 16.73 -0.32
CA ASP A 100 -5.94 15.56 -1.04
C ASP A 100 -7.04 14.52 -1.27
N LYS A 101 -7.98 14.36 -0.32
CA LYS A 101 -9.18 13.55 -0.53
C LYS A 101 -9.94 13.99 -1.77
N GLN A 102 -10.23 15.30 -1.90
CA GLN A 102 -10.95 15.84 -3.04
C GLN A 102 -10.25 15.56 -4.36
N LYS A 103 -8.92 15.68 -4.40
CA LYS A 103 -8.11 15.37 -5.59
C LYS A 103 -8.19 13.88 -5.97
N MET A 104 -8.21 12.97 -4.99
CA MET A 104 -8.27 11.52 -5.21
C MET A 104 -9.66 11.00 -5.61
N GLU A 105 -10.75 11.66 -5.22
CA GLU A 105 -12.12 11.16 -5.38
C GLU A 105 -12.43 10.65 -6.79
N ASN A 106 -12.08 11.42 -7.81
CA ASN A 106 -12.39 11.07 -9.20
C ASN A 106 -11.64 9.81 -9.67
N VAL A 107 -10.34 9.70 -9.36
CA VAL A 107 -9.53 8.56 -9.78
C VAL A 107 -9.90 7.30 -9.00
N ILE A 108 -10.14 7.40 -7.69
CA ILE A 108 -10.61 6.28 -6.86
C ILE A 108 -11.95 5.75 -7.38
N HIS A 109 -12.92 6.63 -7.63
CA HIS A 109 -14.20 6.22 -8.18
C HIS A 109 -14.10 5.50 -9.53
N LYS A 110 -13.19 5.95 -10.42
CA LYS A 110 -12.95 5.27 -11.70
C LYS A 110 -12.31 3.89 -11.51
N LEU A 111 -11.39 3.74 -10.57
CA LEU A 111 -10.77 2.45 -10.24
C LEU A 111 -11.80 1.46 -9.70
N LEU A 112 -12.63 1.88 -8.76
CA LEU A 112 -13.72 1.08 -8.19
C LEU A 112 -14.74 0.67 -9.27
N LYS A 113 -15.09 1.54 -10.21
CA LYS A 113 -15.95 1.20 -11.36
C LYS A 113 -15.36 0.16 -12.32
N LYS A 114 -14.07 -0.05 -12.27
CA LYS A 114 -13.36 -1.11 -13.01
C LYS A 114 -13.21 -2.40 -12.21
N ASP A 115 -13.90 -2.51 -11.08
CA ASP A 115 -13.78 -3.63 -10.14
C ASP A 115 -12.36 -3.85 -9.61
N ILE A 116 -11.55 -2.79 -9.55
CA ILE A 116 -10.22 -2.83 -8.96
C ILE A 116 -10.38 -2.66 -7.45
N VAL A 117 -9.87 -3.61 -6.68
CA VAL A 117 -9.87 -3.55 -5.21
C VAL A 117 -8.73 -2.64 -4.74
N LEU A 118 -9.06 -1.65 -3.91
CA LEU A 118 -8.07 -0.80 -3.26
C LEU A 118 -7.95 -1.17 -1.79
N VAL A 119 -6.73 -1.46 -1.36
CA VAL A 119 -6.38 -1.69 0.04
C VAL A 119 -5.40 -0.60 0.46
N ALA A 120 -5.71 0.15 1.50
CA ALA A 120 -4.90 1.28 1.93
C ALA A 120 -4.62 1.26 3.42
N ALA A 121 -3.36 1.49 3.80
CA ALA A 121 -2.97 1.63 5.18
C ALA A 121 -3.50 2.94 5.79
N ALA A 122 -4.11 2.82 6.97
CA ALA A 122 -4.44 3.96 7.79
C ALA A 122 -3.24 4.37 8.64
N ASN A 123 -3.21 5.64 9.04
CA ASN A 123 -2.23 6.14 9.98
C ASN A 123 -2.36 5.38 11.33
N ASN A 124 -1.23 5.08 11.96
CA ASN A 124 -1.16 4.45 13.28
C ASN A 124 -1.61 5.37 14.43
N THR A 125 -2.00 6.60 14.12
CA THR A 125 -2.68 7.50 15.06
C THR A 125 -4.18 7.45 14.83
N ASN A 126 -4.96 8.02 15.73
CA ASN A 126 -6.43 8.03 15.63
C ASN A 126 -6.95 9.06 14.59
N THR A 127 -6.16 9.35 13.57
CA THR A 127 -6.43 10.37 12.55
C THR A 127 -7.02 9.74 11.29
N VAL A 128 -8.03 10.38 10.74
CA VAL A 128 -8.59 10.01 9.42
C VAL A 128 -7.52 10.12 8.36
N THR A 129 -7.37 9.08 7.56
CA THR A 129 -6.32 8.98 6.53
C THR A 129 -6.94 8.64 5.18
N TYR A 130 -6.54 9.33 4.14
CA TYR A 130 -7.00 9.12 2.77
C TYR A 130 -5.89 8.49 1.92
N PRO A 131 -6.20 7.46 1.09
CA PRO A 131 -7.54 7.01 0.72
C PRO A 131 -8.18 5.98 1.67
N ALA A 132 -7.51 5.52 2.75
CA ALA A 132 -8.00 4.44 3.61
C ALA A 132 -9.43 4.65 4.15
N SER A 133 -9.83 5.91 4.40
CA SER A 133 -11.16 6.29 4.89
C SER A 133 -12.17 6.61 3.78
N MET A 134 -11.83 6.38 2.51
CA MET A 134 -12.74 6.68 1.40
C MET A 134 -13.68 5.50 1.14
N GLU A 135 -14.91 5.82 0.75
CA GLU A 135 -15.92 4.81 0.42
C GLU A 135 -15.42 3.85 -0.67
N GLY A 136 -15.60 2.56 -0.46
CA GLY A 136 -15.17 1.49 -1.37
C GLY A 136 -13.69 1.12 -1.27
N VAL A 137 -12.89 1.82 -0.46
CA VAL A 137 -11.50 1.45 -0.17
C VAL A 137 -11.45 0.61 1.10
N ILE A 138 -10.74 -0.50 1.08
CA ILE A 138 -10.49 -1.32 2.26
C ILE A 138 -9.39 -0.64 3.09
N GLY A 139 -9.80 0.13 4.09
CA GLY A 139 -8.88 0.75 5.03
C GLY A 139 -8.36 -0.25 6.06
N VAL A 140 -7.05 -0.34 6.23
CA VAL A 140 -6.40 -1.26 7.16
C VAL A 140 -5.58 -0.49 8.19
N LYS A 141 -5.78 -0.80 9.48
CA LYS A 141 -4.99 -0.27 10.60
C LYS A 141 -4.31 -1.40 11.37
N CYS A 142 -3.18 -1.11 11.98
CA CYS A 142 -2.49 -2.03 12.87
C CYS A 142 -3.17 -2.04 14.25
N ASP A 143 -3.24 -3.21 14.90
CA ASP A 143 -3.60 -3.32 16.30
C ASP A 143 -2.45 -2.84 17.18
N LEU A 144 -2.57 -1.62 17.71
CA LEU A 144 -1.57 -1.01 18.59
C LEU A 144 -1.67 -1.53 20.03
N SER A 145 -2.76 -2.23 20.37
CA SER A 145 -2.98 -2.80 21.72
C SER A 145 -2.36 -4.18 21.88
N ASP A 146 -1.79 -4.75 20.82
CA ASP A 146 -1.23 -6.11 20.76
C ASP A 146 -2.23 -7.19 21.23
N THR A 147 -3.54 -6.97 21.01
CA THR A 147 -4.59 -7.93 21.34
C THR A 147 -4.77 -9.00 20.27
N LEU A 148 -4.43 -8.66 19.03
CA LEU A 148 -4.46 -9.58 17.90
C LEU A 148 -3.08 -10.17 17.68
N VAL A 149 -3.00 -11.49 17.54
CA VAL A 149 -1.76 -12.14 17.10
C VAL A 149 -1.56 -11.99 15.59
N ALA A 150 -0.33 -12.23 15.14
CA ALA A 150 -0.01 -12.21 13.71
C ALA A 150 -1.03 -13.04 12.89
N GLN A 151 -1.46 -12.52 11.76
CA GLN A 151 -2.46 -13.12 10.85
C GLN A 151 -3.92 -13.06 11.33
N GLN A 152 -4.19 -12.57 12.52
CA GLN A 152 -5.57 -12.27 12.91
C GLN A 152 -6.03 -10.94 12.32
N ILE A 153 -7.28 -10.94 11.86
CA ILE A 153 -7.99 -9.76 11.39
C ILE A 153 -9.24 -9.58 12.25
N PHE A 154 -9.50 -8.34 12.63
CA PHE A 154 -10.77 -7.92 13.19
C PHE A 154 -11.44 -6.96 12.21
N VAL A 155 -12.73 -7.16 11.94
CA VAL A 155 -13.52 -6.30 11.05
C VAL A 155 -14.56 -5.56 11.88
N ASP A 156 -14.52 -4.23 11.80
CA ASP A 156 -15.45 -3.31 12.47
C ASP A 156 -16.14 -2.45 11.40
N THR A 157 -17.32 -2.85 11.01
CA THR A 157 -18.13 -2.13 10.02
C THR A 157 -18.77 -0.84 10.54
N GLU A 158 -18.64 -0.58 11.84
CA GLU A 158 -19.17 0.63 12.48
C GLU A 158 -18.08 1.67 12.80
N ASP A 159 -16.83 1.44 12.35
CA ASP A 159 -15.75 2.42 12.54
C ASP A 159 -16.10 3.74 11.86
N ILE A 160 -16.25 4.79 12.65
CA ILE A 160 -16.67 6.13 12.21
C ILE A 160 -15.71 6.79 11.21
N ARG A 161 -14.49 6.25 11.07
CA ARG A 161 -13.46 6.70 10.11
C ARG A 161 -13.52 5.93 8.80
N ASN A 162 -14.45 4.97 8.68
CA ASN A 162 -14.51 4.04 7.55
C ASN A 162 -13.23 3.20 7.37
N ILE A 163 -12.55 2.86 8.50
CA ILE A 163 -11.37 2.00 8.52
C ILE A 163 -11.77 0.69 9.19
N GLU A 164 -12.31 -0.20 8.40
CA GLU A 164 -13.01 -1.38 8.90
C GLU A 164 -12.09 -2.51 9.35
N VAL A 165 -10.86 -2.59 8.82
CA VAL A 165 -9.98 -3.73 9.04
C VAL A 165 -8.87 -3.39 10.01
N THR A 166 -8.76 -4.16 11.11
CA THR A 166 -7.64 -4.13 12.04
C THR A 166 -6.84 -5.42 11.91
N VAL A 167 -5.53 -5.32 11.78
CA VAL A 167 -4.63 -6.46 11.63
C VAL A 167 -3.67 -6.56 12.81
N GLY A 168 -3.37 -7.79 13.22
CA GLY A 168 -2.35 -8.07 14.22
C GLY A 168 -0.94 -7.77 13.71
N SER A 169 -0.04 -7.41 14.62
CA SER A 169 1.35 -7.09 14.30
C SER A 169 2.09 -8.30 13.70
N LEU A 170 2.94 -8.05 12.69
CA LEU A 170 3.77 -9.08 12.05
C LEU A 170 5.06 -9.40 12.83
N LYS A 171 5.23 -8.91 14.06
CA LYS A 171 6.43 -9.13 14.90
C LYS A 171 6.90 -10.59 14.94
N ASP A 172 5.96 -11.54 14.83
CA ASP A 172 6.21 -12.98 14.94
C ASP A 172 6.09 -13.73 13.61
N CYS A 173 6.08 -13.04 12.46
CA CYS A 173 6.06 -13.70 11.16
C CYS A 173 7.38 -14.43 10.89
N ASP A 174 7.33 -15.76 10.92
CA ASP A 174 8.47 -16.59 10.53
C ASP A 174 8.92 -16.27 9.09
N GLY A 175 10.22 -16.09 8.91
CA GLY A 175 10.84 -15.71 7.65
C GLY A 175 11.04 -14.20 7.45
N LEU A 176 10.40 -13.34 8.25
CA LEU A 176 10.59 -11.89 8.20
C LEU A 176 11.34 -11.35 9.44
N LYS A 177 11.65 -12.21 10.41
CA LYS A 177 12.37 -11.83 11.66
C LYS A 177 13.75 -11.21 11.42
N GLN A 178 14.39 -11.51 10.30
CA GLN A 178 15.68 -10.92 9.92
C GLN A 178 15.58 -9.46 9.48
N TYR A 179 14.38 -9.04 9.04
CA TYR A 179 14.09 -7.65 8.74
C TYR A 179 13.51 -7.06 10.03
N ASN A 180 14.20 -6.07 10.58
CA ASN A 180 13.73 -5.37 11.78
C ASN A 180 12.43 -4.63 11.42
N LEU A 181 11.32 -5.37 11.46
CA LEU A 181 9.96 -4.86 11.27
C LEU A 181 9.55 -4.07 12.52
N GLY A 182 10.43 -3.20 12.99
CA GLY A 182 10.04 -2.17 13.92
C GLY A 182 8.82 -1.46 13.37
N TYR A 183 8.00 -0.89 14.24
CA TYR A 183 6.86 -0.06 13.85
C TYR A 183 7.37 1.00 12.84
N HIS A 184 7.33 0.66 11.57
CA HIS A 184 7.45 1.67 10.54
C HIS A 184 6.11 2.40 10.58
N ASN A 185 6.12 3.54 11.25
CA ASN A 185 5.05 4.51 11.20
C ASN A 185 4.96 4.98 9.75
N SER A 186 4.18 4.26 8.95
CA SER A 186 3.74 4.74 7.65
C SER A 186 2.63 5.76 7.85
#